data_9ab5b3160e64ea3a971f0bf935568ede
#
_entry.id   9ab5b3160e64ea3a971f0bf935568ede
#
_cell.length_a   1.000
_cell.length_b   1.000
_cell.length_c   1.000
_cell.angle_alpha   90.00
_cell.angle_beta   90.00
_cell.angle_gamma   90.00
#
_symmetry.space_group_name_H-M   'P 1'
#
loop_
_entity.id
_entity.type
_entity.pdbx_description
1 polymer ?
#
loop_
_entity_poly.entity_id
_entity_poly.type
_entity_poly.pdbx_seq_one_letter_code
_entity_poly.pdbx_strand_id
1 'polypeptide(L)'
;MFALVESGSVTKFFKGNKGLSIGDTQYPKQIFQWSNEELQAIGIYPVRIDGSNKKDENYYINTNIDYAVQDNEVVGSYGTATAKLLEDRNEVDDNDDPLLDSDGNQVVTKGLKTIKKEMIDQQCAGILAPSDWRVIKAKETATTMDSGWKTWRASVRTKCNSMQTQIDGATNVDELKALFEYTETDGVISRPLGEFPEK
;
A
#
# COMPACT_ATOMS: atom_id res chain seq x y z
N MET A 1 -21.51 -1.97 13.58
CA MET A 1 -20.73 -2.14 14.84
C MET A 1 -21.23 -1.12 15.84
N PHE A 2 -21.18 -1.45 17.13
CA PHE A 2 -21.62 -0.58 18.21
C PHE A 2 -20.52 -0.46 19.26
N ALA A 3 -20.55 0.62 20.04
CA ALA A 3 -19.62 0.86 21.14
C ALA A 3 -20.38 1.20 22.42
N LEU A 4 -19.85 0.76 23.55
CA LEU A 4 -20.26 1.24 24.86
C LEU A 4 -19.42 2.48 25.19
N VAL A 5 -20.11 3.53 25.58
CA VAL A 5 -19.51 4.81 26.01
C VAL A 5 -19.83 5.03 27.46
N GLU A 6 -18.81 5.13 28.30
CA GLU A 6 -18.91 5.40 29.73
C GLU A 6 -18.08 6.64 30.06
N SER A 7 -18.67 7.57 30.74
CA SER A 7 -18.03 8.85 31.09
C SER A 7 -17.40 9.59 29.88
N GLY A 8 -18.05 9.51 28.71
CA GLY A 8 -17.58 10.15 27.48
C GLY A 8 -16.47 9.41 26.73
N SER A 9 -16.04 8.24 27.21
CA SER A 9 -14.99 7.44 26.60
C SER A 9 -15.53 6.09 26.10
N VAL A 10 -15.01 5.62 24.98
CA VAL A 10 -15.35 4.28 24.43
C VAL A 10 -14.65 3.21 25.27
N THR A 11 -15.41 2.32 25.89
CA THR A 11 -14.89 1.26 26.77
C THR A 11 -14.94 -0.11 26.12
N LYS A 12 -15.90 -0.38 25.21
CA LYS A 12 -16.08 -1.69 24.62
C LYS A 12 -16.76 -1.61 23.25
N PHE A 13 -16.42 -2.55 22.35
CA PHE A 13 -17.03 -2.69 21.04
C PHE A 13 -17.87 -3.96 20.93
N PHE A 14 -18.98 -3.90 20.17
CA PHE A 14 -19.89 -5.01 19.92
C PHE A 14 -20.21 -5.14 18.41
N LYS A 15 -20.34 -6.38 17.97
CA LYS A 15 -20.78 -6.67 16.58
C LYS A 15 -22.29 -6.61 16.40
N GLY A 16 -23.08 -6.52 17.50
CA GLY A 16 -24.54 -6.50 17.46
C GLY A 16 -25.19 -7.86 17.18
N ASN A 17 -24.46 -8.96 17.32
CA ASN A 17 -24.96 -10.32 17.01
C ASN A 17 -25.20 -11.21 18.24
N LYS A 18 -24.89 -10.73 19.44
CA LYS A 18 -25.05 -11.41 20.73
C LYS A 18 -25.64 -10.45 21.75
N GLY A 19 -26.30 -11.00 22.79
CA GLY A 19 -26.65 -10.23 23.97
C GLY A 19 -25.40 -9.70 24.66
N LEU A 20 -25.57 -8.70 25.51
CA LEU A 20 -24.47 -8.05 26.22
C LEU A 20 -24.88 -7.74 27.67
N SER A 21 -23.89 -7.51 28.54
CA SER A 21 -24.10 -7.01 29.91
C SER A 21 -23.46 -5.63 30.03
N ILE A 22 -24.18 -4.72 30.66
CA ILE A 22 -23.72 -3.38 31.03
C ILE A 22 -23.93 -3.27 32.55
N GLY A 23 -22.85 -3.20 33.33
CA GLY A 23 -22.92 -3.37 34.77
C GLY A 23 -23.56 -4.71 35.12
N ASP A 24 -24.56 -4.68 36.00
CA ASP A 24 -25.31 -5.86 36.44
C ASP A 24 -26.51 -6.19 35.53
N THR A 25 -26.79 -5.39 34.51
CA THR A 25 -27.94 -5.58 33.63
C THR A 25 -27.59 -6.39 32.40
N GLN A 26 -28.34 -7.46 32.14
CA GLN A 26 -28.21 -8.28 30.94
C GLN A 26 -29.22 -7.84 29.87
N TYR A 27 -28.74 -7.63 28.67
CA TYR A 27 -29.54 -7.26 27.51
C TYR A 27 -29.53 -8.37 26.47
N PRO A 28 -30.70 -8.74 25.90
CA PRO A 28 -30.73 -9.70 24.80
C PRO A 28 -30.22 -9.07 23.50
N LYS A 29 -29.88 -9.90 22.49
CA LYS A 29 -29.39 -9.40 21.20
C LYS A 29 -30.34 -8.46 20.46
N GLN A 30 -31.62 -8.53 20.77
CA GLN A 30 -32.69 -7.75 20.13
C GLN A 30 -32.54 -6.25 20.39
N ILE A 31 -31.78 -5.80 21.41
CA ILE A 31 -31.57 -4.38 21.66
C ILE A 31 -30.89 -3.68 20.49
N PHE A 32 -30.11 -4.38 19.68
CA PHE A 32 -29.45 -3.80 18.49
C PHE A 32 -30.44 -3.48 17.33
N GLN A 33 -31.74 -3.74 17.55
CA GLN A 33 -32.86 -3.32 16.70
C GLN A 33 -33.60 -2.08 17.25
N TRP A 34 -33.22 -1.62 18.45
CA TRP A 34 -33.76 -0.42 19.05
C TRP A 34 -33.34 0.83 18.28
N SER A 35 -34.06 1.93 18.50
CA SER A 35 -33.66 3.22 17.95
C SER A 35 -32.31 3.66 18.50
N ASN A 36 -31.66 4.57 17.81
CA ASN A 36 -30.37 5.12 18.28
C ASN A 36 -30.53 5.82 19.63
N GLU A 37 -31.66 6.51 19.86
CA GLU A 37 -31.96 7.20 21.11
C GLU A 37 -32.09 6.21 22.27
N GLU A 38 -32.77 5.07 22.06
CA GLU A 38 -32.90 4.02 23.08
C GLU A 38 -31.55 3.36 23.39
N LEU A 39 -30.73 3.12 22.38
CA LEU A 39 -29.37 2.58 22.57
C LEU A 39 -28.48 3.56 23.33
N GLN A 40 -28.54 4.83 22.98
CA GLN A 40 -27.75 5.89 23.66
C GLN A 40 -28.15 6.07 25.11
N ALA A 41 -29.45 5.88 25.44
CA ALA A 41 -29.93 5.93 26.82
C ALA A 41 -29.28 4.88 27.74
N ILE A 42 -28.76 3.79 27.18
CA ILE A 42 -27.99 2.75 27.89
C ILE A 42 -26.49 2.79 27.56
N GLY A 43 -26.01 3.90 26.97
CA GLY A 43 -24.61 4.11 26.67
C GLY A 43 -24.09 3.40 25.41
N ILE A 44 -24.96 2.86 24.55
CA ILE A 44 -24.58 2.18 23.32
C ILE A 44 -24.73 3.14 22.14
N TYR A 45 -23.67 3.28 21.36
CA TYR A 45 -23.60 4.16 20.19
C TYR A 45 -23.26 3.37 18.92
N PRO A 46 -23.87 3.72 17.77
CA PRO A 46 -23.38 3.20 16.50
C PRO A 46 -21.96 3.67 16.23
N VAL A 47 -21.17 2.84 15.56
CA VAL A 47 -19.78 3.16 15.21
C VAL A 47 -19.67 3.32 13.71
N ARG A 48 -19.17 4.47 13.28
CA ARG A 48 -18.77 4.78 11.90
C ARG A 48 -17.25 4.92 11.83
N ILE A 49 -16.65 4.43 10.76
CA ILE A 49 -15.24 4.65 10.46
C ILE A 49 -15.12 5.75 9.41
N ASP A 50 -14.41 6.80 9.74
CA ASP A 50 -14.00 7.84 8.81
C ASP A 50 -12.63 7.49 8.22
N GLY A 51 -12.65 7.12 6.95
CA GLY A 51 -11.44 6.77 6.21
C GLY A 51 -10.81 7.94 5.45
N SER A 52 -11.26 9.18 5.63
CA SER A 52 -10.80 10.35 4.85
C SER A 52 -9.29 10.58 4.95
N ASN A 53 -8.69 10.30 6.10
CA ASN A 53 -7.25 10.41 6.35
C ASN A 53 -6.47 9.13 6.05
N LYS A 54 -7.16 8.02 5.70
CA LYS A 54 -6.47 6.77 5.37
C LYS A 54 -5.77 6.91 4.03
N LYS A 55 -4.45 6.72 4.02
CA LYS A 55 -3.63 6.69 2.82
C LYS A 55 -3.31 5.27 2.36
N ASP A 56 -2.88 5.12 1.12
CA ASP A 56 -2.49 3.83 0.52
C ASP A 56 -1.33 3.20 1.30
N GLU A 57 -1.55 2.02 1.84
CA GLU A 57 -0.60 1.27 2.67
C GLU A 57 0.63 0.77 1.90
N ASN A 58 0.61 0.80 0.57
CA ASN A 58 1.81 0.54 -0.23
C ASN A 58 2.85 1.65 -0.09
N TYR A 59 2.42 2.87 0.22
CA TYR A 59 3.25 4.07 0.25
C TYR A 59 3.33 4.74 1.63
N TYR A 60 2.35 4.48 2.51
CA TYR A 60 2.21 5.14 3.79
C TYR A 60 2.00 4.14 4.93
N ILE A 61 2.37 4.57 6.12
CA ILE A 61 2.04 3.91 7.38
C ILE A 61 0.89 4.72 7.99
N ASN A 62 -0.30 4.12 8.06
CA ASN A 62 -1.44 4.73 8.72
C ASN A 62 -1.34 4.59 10.23
N THR A 63 -1.88 5.54 10.97
CA THR A 63 -2.01 5.42 12.43
C THR A 63 -3.05 4.36 12.81
N ASN A 64 -3.08 3.98 14.07
CA ASN A 64 -4.24 3.29 14.62
C ASN A 64 -5.48 4.20 14.53
N ILE A 65 -6.66 3.58 14.57
CA ILE A 65 -7.92 4.32 14.60
C ILE A 65 -8.15 4.85 16.02
N ASP A 66 -8.33 6.16 16.14
CA ASP A 66 -8.77 6.81 17.35
C ASP A 66 -10.29 6.99 17.31
N TYR A 67 -10.96 6.73 18.46
CA TYR A 67 -12.40 6.76 18.56
C TYR A 67 -12.86 7.89 19.46
N ALA A 68 -13.79 8.70 18.93
CA ALA A 68 -14.39 9.82 19.66
C ALA A 68 -15.93 9.78 19.51
N VAL A 69 -16.63 10.25 20.54
CA VAL A 69 -18.10 10.44 20.47
C VAL A 69 -18.35 11.78 19.78
N GLN A 70 -19.10 11.75 18.66
CA GLN A 70 -19.45 12.91 17.85
C GLN A 70 -20.89 12.75 17.35
N ASP A 71 -21.71 13.78 17.43
CA ASP A 71 -23.06 13.83 16.84
C ASP A 71 -23.91 12.56 17.06
N ASN A 72 -23.91 12.05 18.31
CA ASN A 72 -24.66 10.85 18.69
C ASN A 72 -24.17 9.52 18.07
N GLU A 73 -22.95 9.48 17.57
CA GLU A 73 -22.27 8.26 17.12
C GLU A 73 -20.82 8.22 17.67
N VAL A 74 -20.19 7.06 17.59
CA VAL A 74 -18.75 6.92 17.79
C VAL A 74 -18.08 6.94 16.44
N VAL A 75 -17.23 7.95 16.19
CA VAL A 75 -16.45 8.07 14.96
C VAL A 75 -15.04 7.58 15.21
N GLY A 76 -14.65 6.54 14.46
CA GLY A 76 -13.26 6.11 14.40
C GLY A 76 -12.55 6.76 13.23
N SER A 77 -11.46 7.48 13.47
CA SER A 77 -10.70 8.19 12.45
C SER A 77 -9.22 7.85 12.49
N TYR A 78 -8.57 7.92 11.33
CA TYR A 78 -7.12 7.82 11.23
C TYR A 78 -6.49 9.19 11.48
N GLY A 79 -5.37 9.21 12.19
CA GLY A 79 -4.51 10.39 12.30
C GLY A 79 -3.69 10.61 11.01
N THR A 80 -2.71 11.48 11.08
CA THR A 80 -1.82 11.76 9.94
C THR A 80 -0.95 10.55 9.63
N ALA A 81 -1.05 10.04 8.40
CA ALA A 81 -0.22 8.94 7.94
C ALA A 81 1.22 9.39 7.70
N THR A 82 2.18 8.52 8.01
CA THR A 82 3.61 8.75 7.79
C THR A 82 4.03 8.13 6.46
N ALA A 83 4.73 8.89 5.62
CA ALA A 83 5.30 8.34 4.39
C ALA A 83 6.37 7.29 4.70
N LYS A 84 6.38 6.18 3.94
CA LYS A 84 7.46 5.19 4.00
C LYS A 84 8.74 5.79 3.44
N LEU A 85 9.88 5.17 3.75
CA LEU A 85 11.19 5.61 3.24
C LEU A 85 11.17 5.63 1.70
N LEU A 86 11.54 6.78 1.13
CA LEU A 86 11.67 6.93 -0.32
C LEU A 86 12.97 6.31 -0.81
N GLU A 87 14.07 6.63 -0.14
CA GLU A 87 15.43 6.13 -0.42
C GLU A 87 15.81 5.00 0.55
N ASP A 88 16.80 4.21 0.18
CA ASP A 88 17.37 3.20 1.07
C ASP A 88 18.01 3.85 2.29
N ARG A 89 17.92 3.17 3.43
CA ARG A 89 18.56 3.61 4.67
C ARG A 89 19.49 2.53 5.21
N ASN A 90 20.72 2.92 5.47
CA ASN A 90 21.64 2.10 6.23
C ASN A 90 21.18 2.06 7.70
N GLU A 91 21.05 0.86 8.25
CA GLU A 91 20.69 0.70 9.66
C GLU A 91 21.92 0.85 10.54
N VAL A 92 21.71 1.42 11.71
CA VAL A 92 22.74 1.60 12.74
C VAL A 92 22.29 0.95 14.05
N ASP A 93 23.22 0.64 14.92
CA ASP A 93 22.94 0.16 16.27
C ASP A 93 22.64 1.33 17.25
N ASP A 94 22.49 1.01 18.54
CA ASP A 94 22.19 2.00 19.58
C ASP A 94 23.33 3.02 19.83
N ASN A 95 24.53 2.81 19.26
CA ASN A 95 25.69 3.69 19.35
C ASN A 95 25.91 4.49 18.06
N ASP A 96 24.99 4.43 17.10
CA ASP A 96 25.11 4.99 15.74
C ASP A 96 26.22 4.31 14.89
N ASP A 97 26.68 3.11 15.28
CA ASP A 97 27.62 2.33 14.49
C ASP A 97 26.87 1.51 13.40
N PRO A 98 27.47 1.24 12.24
CA PRO A 98 26.85 0.46 11.18
C PRO A 98 26.36 -0.91 11.65
N LEU A 99 25.07 -1.21 11.53
CA LEU A 99 24.52 -2.52 11.84
C LEU A 99 24.91 -3.50 10.73
N LEU A 100 25.61 -4.58 11.10
CA LEU A 100 26.09 -5.60 10.17
C LEU A 100 25.29 -6.89 10.32
N ASP A 101 25.06 -7.60 9.21
CA ASP A 101 24.48 -8.93 9.20
C ASP A 101 25.52 -10.01 9.64
N SER A 102 25.11 -11.30 9.64
CA SER A 102 25.98 -12.41 10.00
C SER A 102 27.19 -12.59 9.08
N ASP A 103 27.16 -12.05 7.86
CA ASP A 103 28.19 -12.12 6.85
C ASP A 103 29.09 -10.86 6.84
N GLY A 104 28.82 -9.92 7.73
CA GLY A 104 29.54 -8.66 7.87
C GLY A 104 29.14 -7.57 6.89
N ASN A 105 28.01 -7.71 6.19
CA ASN A 105 27.50 -6.69 5.29
C ASN A 105 26.61 -5.69 6.05
N GLN A 106 26.63 -4.44 5.63
CA GLN A 106 25.75 -3.40 6.14
C GLN A 106 24.26 -3.79 5.95
N VAL A 107 23.51 -3.80 7.03
CA VAL A 107 22.05 -3.98 6.96
C VAL A 107 21.41 -2.72 6.37
N VAL A 108 20.62 -2.90 5.30
CA VAL A 108 19.96 -1.80 4.59
C VAL A 108 18.46 -2.05 4.56
N THR A 109 17.68 -1.08 5.05
CA THR A 109 16.24 -1.04 4.82
C THR A 109 15.97 -0.41 3.46
N LYS A 110 15.41 -1.21 2.53
CA LYS A 110 15.10 -0.74 1.18
C LYS A 110 14.00 0.32 1.21
N GLY A 111 14.25 1.41 0.51
CA GLY A 111 13.28 2.46 0.24
C GLY A 111 12.33 2.08 -0.91
N LEU A 112 11.28 2.88 -1.06
CA LEU A 112 10.26 2.65 -2.09
C LEU A 112 10.83 2.70 -3.51
N LYS A 113 11.82 3.56 -3.78
CA LYS A 113 12.46 3.62 -5.11
C LYS A 113 13.10 2.29 -5.47
N THR A 114 13.91 1.73 -4.59
CA THR A 114 14.56 0.42 -4.82
C THR A 114 13.53 -0.68 -5.01
N ILE A 115 12.50 -0.76 -4.15
CA ILE A 115 11.42 -1.74 -4.27
C ILE A 115 10.69 -1.62 -5.62
N LYS A 116 10.39 -0.38 -6.06
CA LYS A 116 9.68 -0.14 -7.33
C LYS A 116 10.56 -0.43 -8.54
N LYS A 117 11.87 -0.13 -8.50
CA LYS A 117 12.80 -0.49 -9.58
C LYS A 117 12.96 -2.00 -9.70
N GLU A 118 13.10 -2.73 -8.61
CA GLU A 118 13.14 -4.20 -8.61
C GLU A 118 11.86 -4.81 -9.22
N MET A 119 10.69 -4.22 -8.94
CA MET A 119 9.43 -4.64 -9.55
C MET A 119 9.43 -4.42 -11.08
N ILE A 120 9.94 -3.28 -11.55
CA ILE A 120 10.08 -2.99 -13.00
C ILE A 120 11.07 -3.96 -13.64
N ASP A 121 12.19 -4.28 -12.99
CA ASP A 121 13.15 -5.26 -13.49
C ASP A 121 12.54 -6.66 -13.62
N GLN A 122 11.78 -7.09 -12.62
CA GLN A 122 11.07 -8.37 -12.66
C GLN A 122 10.04 -8.41 -13.80
N GLN A 123 9.28 -7.34 -14.03
CA GLN A 123 8.36 -7.23 -15.15
C GLN A 123 9.10 -7.30 -16.49
N CYS A 124 10.18 -6.54 -16.65
CA CYS A 124 11.02 -6.54 -17.84
C CYS A 124 11.58 -7.94 -18.13
N ALA A 125 12.13 -8.61 -17.13
CA ALA A 125 12.66 -9.97 -17.23
C ALA A 125 11.55 -10.95 -17.66
N GLY A 126 10.36 -10.86 -17.05
CA GLY A 126 9.20 -11.69 -17.40
C GLY A 126 8.76 -11.50 -18.85
N ILE A 127 8.76 -10.26 -19.36
CA ILE A 127 8.41 -9.93 -20.75
C ILE A 127 9.47 -10.49 -21.73
N LEU A 128 10.73 -10.45 -21.37
CA LEU A 128 11.83 -10.90 -22.25
C LEU A 128 12.03 -12.43 -22.24
N ALA A 129 11.77 -13.10 -21.11
CA ALA A 129 12.04 -14.51 -20.90
C ALA A 129 11.47 -15.45 -21.99
N PRO A 130 10.20 -15.32 -22.48
CA PRO A 130 9.66 -16.17 -23.53
C PRO A 130 10.43 -16.12 -24.85
N SER A 131 11.26 -15.12 -25.05
CA SER A 131 12.06 -14.93 -26.28
C SER A 131 13.56 -15.20 -26.09
N ASP A 132 14.03 -15.56 -24.89
CA ASP A 132 15.47 -15.76 -24.59
C ASP A 132 16.06 -16.93 -25.38
N TRP A 133 15.29 -18.00 -25.60
CA TRP A 133 15.72 -19.12 -26.43
C TRP A 133 16.15 -18.69 -27.85
N ARG A 134 15.57 -17.61 -28.40
CA ARG A 134 15.95 -17.07 -29.72
C ARG A 134 17.35 -16.49 -29.69
N VAL A 135 17.75 -15.86 -28.59
CA VAL A 135 19.11 -15.36 -28.38
C VAL A 135 20.10 -16.51 -28.31
N ILE A 136 19.75 -17.53 -27.50
CA ILE A 136 20.56 -18.73 -27.31
C ILE A 136 20.74 -19.45 -28.66
N LYS A 137 19.62 -19.75 -29.37
CA LYS A 137 19.65 -20.40 -30.68
C LYS A 137 20.54 -19.64 -31.68
N ALA A 138 20.37 -18.31 -31.79
CA ALA A 138 21.19 -17.52 -32.70
C ALA A 138 22.69 -17.63 -32.37
N LYS A 139 23.03 -17.69 -31.08
CA LYS A 139 24.41 -17.85 -30.61
C LYS A 139 24.98 -19.24 -30.94
N GLU A 140 24.22 -20.30 -30.65
CA GLU A 140 24.63 -21.71 -30.86
C GLU A 140 24.81 -22.05 -32.34
N THR A 141 23.91 -21.53 -33.19
CA THR A 141 23.94 -21.81 -34.64
C THR A 141 24.77 -20.80 -35.43
N ALA A 142 25.45 -19.87 -34.75
CA ALA A 142 26.20 -18.75 -35.39
C ALA A 142 25.34 -17.97 -36.40
N THR A 143 24.02 -17.89 -36.19
CA THR A 143 23.09 -17.13 -37.04
C THR A 143 22.72 -15.79 -36.42
N THR A 144 22.09 -14.93 -37.19
CA THR A 144 21.56 -13.66 -36.70
C THR A 144 20.13 -13.82 -36.21
N MET A 145 19.83 -13.32 -35.02
CA MET A 145 18.46 -13.22 -34.54
C MET A 145 17.63 -12.34 -35.47
N ASP A 146 16.38 -12.71 -35.72
CA ASP A 146 15.43 -11.92 -36.48
C ASP A 146 15.39 -10.46 -35.99
N SER A 147 15.43 -9.52 -36.92
CA SER A 147 15.57 -8.08 -36.64
C SER A 147 14.37 -7.52 -35.86
N GLY A 148 13.15 -8.01 -36.14
CA GLY A 148 11.94 -7.59 -35.43
C GLY A 148 12.00 -7.95 -33.94
N TRP A 149 12.46 -9.17 -33.61
CA TRP A 149 12.67 -9.61 -32.24
C TRP A 149 13.80 -8.84 -31.54
N LYS A 150 14.91 -8.59 -32.27
CA LYS A 150 16.04 -7.83 -31.75
C LYS A 150 15.62 -6.40 -31.38
N THR A 151 14.90 -5.73 -32.28
CA THR A 151 14.40 -4.37 -32.08
C THR A 151 13.41 -4.29 -30.93
N TRP A 152 12.43 -5.20 -30.91
CA TRP A 152 11.45 -5.22 -29.83
C TRP A 152 12.11 -5.48 -28.46
N ARG A 153 13.01 -6.43 -28.33
CA ARG A 153 13.75 -6.68 -27.08
C ARG A 153 14.57 -5.46 -26.64
N ALA A 154 15.15 -4.71 -27.60
CA ALA A 154 15.84 -3.47 -27.29
C ALA A 154 14.87 -2.41 -26.77
N SER A 155 13.69 -2.25 -27.39
CA SER A 155 12.68 -1.28 -26.95
C SER A 155 12.14 -1.60 -25.54
N VAL A 156 11.96 -2.88 -25.20
CA VAL A 156 11.57 -3.31 -23.82
C VAL A 156 12.63 -2.86 -22.82
N ARG A 157 13.93 -3.09 -23.08
CA ARG A 157 15.02 -2.67 -22.19
C ARG A 157 15.10 -1.14 -22.07
N THR A 158 14.97 -0.44 -23.18
CA THR A 158 14.95 1.03 -23.19
C THR A 158 13.79 1.57 -22.35
N LYS A 159 12.61 0.95 -22.45
CA LYS A 159 11.46 1.33 -21.64
C LYS A 159 11.71 1.05 -20.16
N CYS A 160 12.29 -0.11 -19.80
CA CYS A 160 12.68 -0.44 -18.44
C CYS A 160 13.58 0.66 -17.84
N ASN A 161 14.68 1.00 -18.53
CA ASN A 161 15.62 2.03 -18.09
C ASN A 161 14.93 3.40 -17.93
N SER A 162 14.04 3.76 -18.88
CA SER A 162 13.25 4.99 -18.79
C SER A 162 12.34 5.03 -17.56
N MET A 163 11.67 3.92 -17.25
CA MET A 163 10.83 3.80 -16.05
C MET A 163 11.66 3.96 -14.79
N GLN A 164 12.82 3.32 -14.70
CA GLN A 164 13.73 3.45 -13.56
C GLN A 164 14.21 4.88 -13.37
N THR A 165 14.57 5.57 -14.47
CA THR A 165 14.97 6.98 -14.43
C THR A 165 13.83 7.86 -13.89
N GLN A 166 12.57 7.61 -14.28
CA GLN A 166 11.42 8.34 -13.74
C GLN A 166 11.23 8.09 -12.26
N ILE A 167 11.40 6.83 -11.80
CA ILE A 167 11.34 6.46 -10.37
C ILE A 167 12.44 7.20 -9.59
N ASP A 168 13.68 7.22 -10.10
CA ASP A 168 14.79 7.93 -9.46
C ASP A 168 14.55 9.45 -9.38
N GLY A 169 13.84 10.01 -10.35
CA GLY A 169 13.48 11.43 -10.40
C GLY A 169 12.44 11.88 -9.37
N ALA A 170 11.67 10.96 -8.78
CA ALA A 170 10.69 11.32 -7.75
C ALA A 170 11.39 11.87 -6.50
N THR A 171 10.92 13.00 -5.97
CA THR A 171 11.52 13.69 -4.81
C THR A 171 10.78 13.39 -3.51
N ASN A 172 9.57 12.85 -3.59
CA ASN A 172 8.73 12.46 -2.45
C ASN A 172 7.84 11.26 -2.81
N VAL A 173 7.18 10.72 -1.79
CA VAL A 173 6.35 9.51 -1.94
C VAL A 173 5.10 9.76 -2.80
N ASP A 174 4.51 10.96 -2.77
CA ASP A 174 3.33 11.28 -3.58
C ASP A 174 3.70 11.35 -5.08
N GLU A 175 4.84 11.92 -5.43
CA GLU A 175 5.35 11.92 -6.81
C GLU A 175 5.63 10.49 -7.30
N LEU A 176 6.29 9.66 -6.46
CA LEU A 176 6.53 8.26 -6.80
C LEU A 176 5.21 7.49 -7.01
N LYS A 177 4.23 7.70 -6.13
CA LYS A 177 2.89 7.09 -6.23
C LYS A 177 2.22 7.49 -7.54
N ALA A 178 2.23 8.79 -7.89
CA ALA A 178 1.61 9.32 -9.09
C ALA A 178 2.14 8.68 -10.39
N LEU A 179 3.42 8.24 -10.44
CA LEU A 179 3.97 7.53 -11.60
C LEU A 179 3.24 6.21 -11.90
N PHE A 180 2.66 5.58 -10.88
CA PHE A 180 1.99 4.28 -10.98
C PHE A 180 0.47 4.38 -11.06
N GLU A 181 -0.11 5.55 -10.82
CA GLU A 181 -1.56 5.75 -10.86
C GLU A 181 -2.06 5.84 -12.29
N TYR A 182 -3.09 5.03 -12.59
CA TYR A 182 -3.78 5.09 -13.87
C TYR A 182 -4.83 6.20 -13.83
N THR A 183 -4.82 7.02 -14.87
CA THR A 183 -5.82 8.06 -15.11
C THR A 183 -6.47 7.84 -16.46
N GLU A 184 -7.76 8.16 -16.55
CA GLU A 184 -8.49 8.17 -17.82
C GLU A 184 -8.58 9.60 -18.33
N THR A 185 -8.16 9.81 -19.58
CA THR A 185 -8.30 11.08 -20.29
C THR A 185 -8.81 10.78 -21.69
N ASP A 186 -9.96 11.34 -22.05
CA ASP A 186 -10.62 11.14 -23.36
C ASP A 186 -10.84 9.65 -23.72
N GLY A 187 -11.18 8.82 -22.75
CA GLY A 187 -11.40 7.38 -22.91
C GLY A 187 -10.11 6.56 -23.01
N VAL A 188 -8.95 7.17 -22.82
CA VAL A 188 -7.64 6.48 -22.80
C VAL A 188 -7.15 6.35 -21.38
N ILE A 189 -6.97 5.11 -20.94
CA ILE A 189 -6.40 4.79 -19.61
C ILE A 189 -4.88 4.72 -19.76
N SER A 190 -4.16 5.56 -19.01
CA SER A 190 -2.70 5.61 -19.01
C SER A 190 -2.16 6.02 -17.64
N ARG A 191 -0.87 5.79 -17.43
CA ARG A 191 -0.12 6.28 -16.26
C ARG A 191 1.14 7.01 -16.70
N PRO A 192 1.68 7.96 -15.92
CA PRO A 192 2.89 8.70 -16.25
C PRO A 192 4.10 7.80 -16.53
N LEU A 193 4.26 6.70 -15.80
CA LEU A 193 5.33 5.73 -16.01
C LEU A 193 5.26 5.09 -17.41
N GLY A 194 4.05 5.01 -18.00
CA GLY A 194 3.75 4.38 -19.29
C GLY A 194 3.79 2.86 -19.22
N GLU A 195 3.67 2.21 -20.40
CA GLU A 195 3.62 0.75 -20.51
C GLU A 195 4.79 0.20 -21.32
N PHE A 196 5.10 -1.08 -21.12
CA PHE A 196 6.07 -1.78 -21.96
C PHE A 196 5.52 -1.96 -23.39
N PRO A 197 6.40 -1.94 -24.41
CA PRO A 197 5.97 -2.11 -25.80
C PRO A 197 5.47 -3.54 -26.05
N GLU A 198 4.35 -3.67 -26.72
CA GLU A 198 3.86 -4.94 -27.22
C GLU A 198 4.71 -5.47 -28.39
N LYS A 199 4.68 -6.81 -28.60
CA LYS A 199 5.44 -7.45 -29.70
C LYS A 199 4.61 -7.46 -30.98
#